data_b2a3d3715deb746d29082fc371167f14
#
_entry.id   b2a3d3715deb746d29082fc371167f14
#
_cell.length_a   1.000
_cell.length_b   1.000
_cell.length_c   1.000
_cell.angle_alpha   90.00
_cell.angle_beta   90.00
_cell.angle_gamma   90.00
#
_symmetry.space_group_name_H-M   'P 1'
#
loop_
_entity.id
_entity.type
_entity.pdbx_description
1 polymer ?
#
loop_
_entity_poly.entity_id
_entity_poly.type
_entity_poly.pdbx_seq_one_letter_code
_entity_poly.pdbx_strand_id
1 'polypeptide(L)'
;MSPLPDLNKQTPIAVVAAGRLGSSMAIALTEAGYKVAAISSRQMSHREWLASRLKETLVVENAQTAANVASVVFITSPDAMIEDICSEIDWRSHQAVIHCAGVLPLSVLDRARVMGAETAGFHPLQTFPSSDSSTQLKNVSFATESLNPALFYWLWILATDLGGSAFKIESSQRAAYHASAVMACGLLAGLTGLAAEMWKPLGIDRDDALKKLIPLLRATIDALDEKGLPSAITGPYVRGDVETIEAHLEATSDNSEETFEAYRALAGASLHIAKE
;
A
#
# COMPACT_ATOMS: atom_id res chain seq x y z
N MET A 1 26.35 -12.96 17.58
CA MET A 1 24.99 -12.94 17.03
C MET A 1 24.83 -14.18 16.17
N SER A 2 23.79 -14.96 16.35
CA SER A 2 23.51 -16.10 15.46
C SER A 2 23.03 -15.51 14.11
N PRO A 3 23.64 -15.85 12.96
CA PRO A 3 23.18 -15.32 11.69
C PRO A 3 21.75 -15.80 11.40
N LEU A 4 21.03 -15.02 10.58
CA LEU A 4 19.77 -15.50 10.03
C LEU A 4 20.00 -16.84 9.33
N PRO A 5 19.08 -17.81 9.45
CA PRO A 5 19.15 -19.02 8.63
C PRO A 5 19.08 -18.64 7.14
N ASP A 6 19.54 -19.55 6.27
CA ASP A 6 19.37 -19.36 4.82
C ASP A 6 17.87 -19.21 4.49
N LEU A 7 17.49 -18.02 4.04
CA LEU A 7 16.10 -17.69 3.74
C LEU A 7 15.70 -18.29 2.39
N ASN A 8 14.65 -19.10 2.39
CA ASN A 8 14.09 -19.74 1.20
C ASN A 8 12.57 -19.97 1.37
N LYS A 9 11.94 -20.65 0.40
CA LYS A 9 10.48 -20.90 0.44
C LYS A 9 10.03 -21.78 1.62
N GLN A 10 10.93 -22.61 2.19
CA GLN A 10 10.64 -23.44 3.35
C GLN A 10 10.89 -22.73 4.69
N THR A 11 11.47 -21.54 4.68
CA THR A 11 11.64 -20.73 5.89
C THR A 11 10.27 -20.42 6.49
N PRO A 12 10.02 -20.76 7.77
CA PRO A 12 8.72 -20.49 8.39
C PRO A 12 8.44 -18.99 8.49
N ILE A 13 7.32 -18.56 7.93
CA ILE A 13 6.85 -17.18 7.93
C ILE A 13 5.64 -17.06 8.87
N ALA A 14 5.58 -16.01 9.67
CA ALA A 14 4.37 -15.60 10.35
C ALA A 14 3.89 -14.23 9.85
N VAL A 15 2.57 -14.07 9.81
CA VAL A 15 1.92 -12.78 9.57
C VAL A 15 1.18 -12.35 10.82
N VAL A 16 1.62 -11.26 11.44
CA VAL A 16 1.12 -10.80 12.74
C VAL A 16 0.15 -9.63 12.54
N ALA A 17 -0.92 -9.62 13.33
CA ALA A 17 -1.99 -8.62 13.29
C ALA A 17 -2.64 -8.50 11.89
N ALA A 18 -2.95 -9.64 11.30
CA ALA A 18 -3.49 -9.70 9.95
C ALA A 18 -4.84 -9.01 9.83
N GLY A 19 -4.84 -7.97 9.00
CA GLY A 19 -6.01 -7.32 8.44
C GLY A 19 -6.14 -7.63 6.95
N ARG A 20 -6.62 -6.68 6.15
CA ARG A 20 -6.78 -6.85 4.69
C ARG A 20 -5.45 -7.14 3.99
N LEU A 21 -4.43 -6.32 4.24
CA LEU A 21 -3.09 -6.55 3.70
C LEU A 21 -2.51 -7.89 4.16
N GLY A 22 -2.50 -8.16 5.47
CA GLY A 22 -1.88 -9.38 6.02
C GLY A 22 -2.54 -10.66 5.51
N SER A 23 -3.86 -10.66 5.36
CA SER A 23 -4.59 -11.79 4.79
C SER A 23 -4.25 -12.02 3.32
N SER A 24 -4.28 -10.95 2.50
CA SER A 24 -3.91 -11.02 1.09
C SER A 24 -2.47 -11.48 0.91
N MET A 25 -1.55 -10.99 1.75
CA MET A 25 -0.15 -11.38 1.74
C MET A 25 0.03 -12.85 2.12
N ALA A 26 -0.62 -13.33 3.19
CA ALA A 26 -0.52 -14.73 3.62
C ALA A 26 -1.03 -15.69 2.54
N ILE A 27 -2.14 -15.35 1.88
CA ILE A 27 -2.68 -16.13 0.76
C ILE A 27 -1.69 -16.14 -0.41
N ALA A 28 -1.20 -14.97 -0.82
CA ALA A 28 -0.25 -14.86 -1.93
C ALA A 28 1.07 -15.60 -1.66
N LEU A 29 1.60 -15.52 -0.44
CA LEU A 29 2.79 -16.27 -0.01
C LEU A 29 2.56 -17.78 -0.12
N THR A 30 1.40 -18.26 0.34
CA THR A 30 1.04 -19.68 0.27
C THR A 30 0.92 -20.14 -1.18
N GLU A 31 0.27 -19.37 -2.04
CA GLU A 31 0.13 -19.67 -3.47
C GLU A 31 1.48 -19.64 -4.21
N ALA A 32 2.41 -18.78 -3.79
CA ALA A 32 3.78 -18.74 -4.32
C ALA A 32 4.69 -19.86 -3.77
N GLY A 33 4.16 -20.74 -2.91
CA GLY A 33 4.86 -21.91 -2.36
C GLY A 33 5.73 -21.60 -1.14
N TYR A 34 5.51 -20.45 -0.47
CA TYR A 34 6.16 -20.13 0.78
C TYR A 34 5.44 -20.77 1.97
N LYS A 35 6.22 -21.20 2.98
CA LYS A 35 5.70 -21.78 4.20
C LYS A 35 5.17 -20.72 5.16
N VAL A 36 3.88 -20.40 5.06
CA VAL A 36 3.19 -19.57 6.06
C VAL A 36 2.86 -20.44 7.28
N ALA A 37 3.75 -20.41 8.28
CA ALA A 37 3.64 -21.27 9.46
C ALA A 37 2.54 -20.80 10.42
N ALA A 38 2.35 -19.48 10.56
CA ALA A 38 1.32 -18.93 11.44
C ALA A 38 0.77 -17.60 10.94
N ILE A 39 -0.46 -17.29 11.36
CA ILE A 39 -1.09 -15.99 11.17
C ILE A 39 -1.88 -15.61 12.42
N SER A 40 -1.80 -14.35 12.85
CA SER A 40 -2.57 -13.89 14.01
C SER A 40 -3.60 -12.82 13.65
N SER A 41 -4.78 -12.93 14.27
CA SER A 41 -5.83 -11.92 14.21
C SER A 41 -6.63 -11.90 15.50
N ARG A 42 -6.99 -10.72 16.02
CA ARG A 42 -7.75 -10.57 17.25
C ARG A 42 -9.22 -10.97 17.07
N GLN A 43 -9.80 -10.79 15.87
CA GLN A 43 -11.20 -11.08 15.60
C GLN A 43 -11.42 -12.58 15.34
N MET A 44 -12.30 -13.22 16.11
CA MET A 44 -12.61 -14.64 16.01
C MET A 44 -13.16 -15.02 14.64
N SER A 45 -14.15 -14.29 14.14
CA SER A 45 -14.73 -14.55 12.80
C SER A 45 -13.68 -14.44 11.68
N HIS A 46 -12.72 -13.53 11.83
CA HIS A 46 -11.63 -13.42 10.86
C HIS A 46 -10.64 -14.60 10.97
N ARG A 47 -10.37 -15.09 12.19
CA ARG A 47 -9.56 -16.32 12.37
C ARG A 47 -10.22 -17.55 11.74
N GLU A 48 -11.54 -17.71 11.91
CA GLU A 48 -12.30 -18.80 11.29
C GLU A 48 -12.24 -18.74 9.76
N TRP A 49 -12.38 -17.54 9.21
CA TRP A 49 -12.24 -17.31 7.78
C TRP A 49 -10.81 -17.63 7.29
N LEU A 50 -9.76 -17.16 7.97
CA LEU A 50 -8.35 -17.46 7.65
C LEU A 50 -8.09 -18.98 7.69
N ALA A 51 -8.55 -19.68 8.72
CA ALA A 51 -8.41 -21.13 8.85
C ALA A 51 -9.12 -21.89 7.72
N SER A 52 -10.19 -21.33 7.17
CA SER A 52 -10.86 -21.92 6.00
C SER A 52 -10.03 -21.80 4.71
N ARG A 53 -9.18 -20.79 4.59
CA ARG A 53 -8.36 -20.48 3.41
C ARG A 53 -6.95 -21.08 3.49
N LEU A 54 -6.34 -21.06 4.66
CA LEU A 54 -4.95 -21.41 4.91
C LEU A 54 -4.87 -22.70 5.75
N LYS A 55 -5.13 -23.85 5.10
CA LYS A 55 -5.32 -25.16 5.78
C LYS A 55 -4.11 -25.66 6.56
N GLU A 56 -2.89 -25.30 6.13
CA GLU A 56 -1.63 -25.75 6.77
C GLU A 56 -1.03 -24.69 7.69
N THR A 57 -1.71 -23.55 7.87
CA THR A 57 -1.24 -22.43 8.67
C THR A 57 -1.88 -22.45 10.06
N LEU A 58 -1.06 -22.27 11.09
CA LEU A 58 -1.53 -22.09 12.47
C LEU A 58 -2.20 -20.73 12.61
N VAL A 59 -3.51 -20.69 12.79
CA VAL A 59 -4.27 -19.45 12.98
C VAL A 59 -4.51 -19.21 14.46
N VAL A 60 -4.00 -18.10 14.98
CA VAL A 60 -4.01 -17.78 16.42
C VAL A 60 -4.52 -16.37 16.69
N GLU A 61 -4.85 -16.10 17.94
CA GLU A 61 -5.21 -14.75 18.40
C GLU A 61 -3.97 -13.93 18.74
N ASN A 62 -3.04 -14.56 19.43
CA ASN A 62 -1.90 -13.89 20.04
C ASN A 62 -0.72 -13.77 19.06
N ALA A 63 -0.16 -12.57 18.95
CA ALA A 63 0.96 -12.26 18.07
C ALA A 63 2.26 -12.99 18.48
N GLN A 64 2.54 -13.10 19.78
CA GLN A 64 3.69 -13.84 20.29
C GLN A 64 3.64 -15.32 19.89
N THR A 65 2.46 -15.95 19.97
CA THR A 65 2.29 -17.35 19.59
C THR A 65 2.61 -17.55 18.12
N ALA A 66 2.19 -16.63 17.23
CA ALA A 66 2.54 -16.68 15.82
C ALA A 66 4.05 -16.46 15.60
N ALA A 67 4.65 -15.48 16.26
CA ALA A 67 6.08 -15.18 16.15
C ALA A 67 6.97 -16.34 16.64
N ASN A 68 6.52 -17.11 17.63
CA ASN A 68 7.30 -18.20 18.20
C ASN A 68 7.60 -19.36 17.24
N VAL A 69 6.77 -19.57 16.23
CA VAL A 69 6.91 -20.67 15.26
C VAL A 69 7.54 -20.24 13.93
N ALA A 70 7.99 -18.99 13.83
CA ALA A 70 8.51 -18.44 12.58
C ALA A 70 9.93 -17.88 12.70
N SER A 71 10.67 -17.93 11.60
CA SER A 71 11.97 -17.27 11.43
C SER A 71 11.83 -15.91 10.76
N VAL A 72 10.77 -15.68 9.98
CA VAL A 72 10.44 -14.40 9.37
C VAL A 72 9.05 -13.98 9.84
N VAL A 73 8.92 -12.76 10.33
CA VAL A 73 7.65 -12.24 10.86
C VAL A 73 7.30 -10.93 10.20
N PHE A 74 6.17 -10.91 9.49
CA PHE A 74 5.59 -9.69 8.95
C PHE A 74 4.59 -9.08 9.93
N ILE A 75 4.78 -7.80 10.29
CA ILE A 75 3.82 -7.01 11.06
C ILE A 75 2.98 -6.22 10.06
N THR A 76 1.69 -6.57 9.96
CA THR A 76 0.76 -6.03 8.94
C THR A 76 -0.40 -5.24 9.56
N SER A 77 -0.22 -4.76 10.78
CA SER A 77 -1.16 -3.86 11.48
C SER A 77 -1.22 -2.47 10.83
N PRO A 78 -2.21 -1.64 11.19
CA PRO A 78 -2.15 -0.21 10.92
C PRO A 78 -0.85 0.41 11.44
N ASP A 79 -0.33 1.41 10.72
CA ASP A 79 0.97 2.04 10.97
C ASP A 79 1.16 2.46 12.44
N ALA A 80 0.14 3.11 13.02
CA ALA A 80 0.17 3.58 14.41
C ALA A 80 0.34 2.47 15.47
N MET A 81 0.19 1.20 15.11
CA MET A 81 0.26 0.06 16.03
C MET A 81 1.52 -0.79 15.84
N ILE A 82 2.36 -0.52 14.84
CA ILE A 82 3.50 -1.37 14.49
C ILE A 82 4.53 -1.38 15.61
N GLU A 83 4.88 -0.21 16.14
CA GLU A 83 5.86 -0.07 17.22
C GLU A 83 5.38 -0.75 18.50
N ASP A 84 4.12 -0.56 18.88
CA ASP A 84 3.51 -1.21 20.06
C ASP A 84 3.56 -2.74 19.93
N ILE A 85 3.08 -3.28 18.81
CA ILE A 85 3.10 -4.72 18.54
C ILE A 85 4.54 -5.26 18.53
N CYS A 86 5.48 -4.51 17.94
CA CYS A 86 6.89 -4.90 17.97
C CYS A 86 7.45 -4.93 19.38
N SER A 87 7.04 -4.01 20.25
CA SER A 87 7.51 -3.91 21.63
C SER A 87 6.93 -4.98 22.56
N GLU A 88 5.74 -5.49 22.27
CA GLU A 88 5.04 -6.53 23.04
C GLU A 88 5.55 -7.96 22.76
N ILE A 89 6.33 -8.16 21.69
CA ILE A 89 6.83 -9.49 21.31
C ILE A 89 8.26 -9.69 21.79
N ASP A 90 8.50 -10.86 22.38
CA ASP A 90 9.85 -11.33 22.74
C ASP A 90 10.55 -11.92 21.52
N TRP A 91 11.42 -11.13 20.92
CA TRP A 91 12.14 -11.50 19.70
C TRP A 91 13.38 -12.36 19.97
N ARG A 92 13.81 -13.11 18.96
CA ARG A 92 15.00 -13.97 18.99
C ARG A 92 16.02 -13.52 17.95
N SER A 93 17.30 -13.68 18.26
CA SER A 93 18.42 -13.22 17.42
C SER A 93 18.50 -13.86 16.02
N HIS A 94 17.77 -14.94 15.77
CA HIS A 94 17.71 -15.61 14.46
C HIS A 94 16.43 -15.32 13.69
N GLN A 95 15.67 -14.31 14.10
CA GLN A 95 14.46 -13.88 13.41
C GLN A 95 14.70 -12.66 12.52
N ALA A 96 13.92 -12.55 11.46
CA ALA A 96 13.73 -11.34 10.69
C ALA A 96 12.36 -10.76 11.00
N VAL A 97 12.30 -9.47 11.30
CA VAL A 97 11.06 -8.73 11.60
C VAL A 97 10.86 -7.65 10.55
N ILE A 98 9.71 -7.67 9.89
CA ILE A 98 9.44 -6.86 8.72
C ILE A 98 8.13 -6.09 8.92
N HIS A 99 8.17 -4.76 8.80
CA HIS A 99 6.94 -3.98 8.74
C HIS A 99 6.51 -3.71 7.30
N CYS A 100 5.20 -3.52 7.10
CA CYS A 100 4.62 -3.24 5.78
C CYS A 100 4.12 -1.78 5.63
N ALA A 101 4.49 -0.88 6.54
CA ALA A 101 4.13 0.54 6.46
C ALA A 101 4.91 1.27 5.34
N GLY A 102 4.23 2.18 4.66
CA GLY A 102 4.84 3.00 3.61
C GLY A 102 5.67 4.15 4.15
N VAL A 103 5.19 4.80 5.21
CA VAL A 103 5.77 6.05 5.75
C VAL A 103 6.76 5.83 6.89
N LEU A 104 6.65 4.71 7.63
CA LEU A 104 7.43 4.51 8.86
C LEU A 104 8.88 4.09 8.57
N PRO A 105 9.86 4.62 9.32
CA PRO A 105 11.26 4.21 9.24
C PRO A 105 11.49 2.86 9.92
N LEU A 106 12.65 2.24 9.69
CA LEU A 106 13.02 0.98 10.35
C LEU A 106 13.10 1.07 11.87
N SER A 107 13.29 2.27 12.44
CA SER A 107 13.39 2.47 13.89
C SER A 107 12.14 2.05 14.67
N VAL A 108 10.97 1.96 14.04
CA VAL A 108 9.76 1.39 14.69
C VAL A 108 9.93 -0.08 15.07
N LEU A 109 10.97 -0.75 14.55
CA LEU A 109 11.35 -2.12 14.87
C LEU A 109 12.59 -2.19 15.80
N ASP A 110 13.01 -1.09 16.41
CA ASP A 110 14.24 -1.04 17.23
C ASP A 110 14.21 -2.01 18.41
N ARG A 111 13.05 -2.29 18.99
CA ARG A 111 12.92 -3.32 20.04
C ARG A 111 13.39 -4.68 19.52
N ALA A 112 12.97 -5.09 18.34
CA ALA A 112 13.38 -6.35 17.73
C ALA A 112 14.89 -6.35 17.43
N ARG A 113 15.41 -5.25 16.89
CA ARG A 113 16.83 -5.07 16.59
C ARG A 113 17.70 -5.15 17.85
N VAL A 114 17.30 -4.52 18.96
CA VAL A 114 18.00 -4.58 20.24
C VAL A 114 18.03 -6.00 20.81
N MET A 115 16.99 -6.79 20.57
CA MET A 115 16.94 -8.21 20.94
C MET A 115 17.72 -9.12 19.97
N GLY A 116 18.35 -8.55 18.94
CA GLY A 116 19.23 -9.24 18.01
C GLY A 116 18.54 -9.79 16.75
N ALA A 117 17.27 -9.47 16.52
CA ALA A 117 16.59 -9.78 15.27
C ALA A 117 17.04 -8.83 14.14
N GLU A 118 17.03 -9.31 12.91
CA GLU A 118 17.21 -8.48 11.72
C GLU A 118 15.91 -7.77 11.36
N THR A 119 16.00 -6.53 10.85
CA THR A 119 14.82 -5.73 10.58
C THR A 119 14.75 -5.27 9.13
N ALA A 120 13.51 -5.19 8.60
CA ALA A 120 13.27 -4.71 7.25
C ALA A 120 11.91 -3.99 7.12
N GLY A 121 11.80 -3.17 6.08
CA GLY A 121 10.55 -2.65 5.56
C GLY A 121 10.25 -3.30 4.20
N PHE A 122 8.99 -3.69 3.98
CA PHE A 122 8.51 -4.29 2.74
C PHE A 122 7.09 -3.82 2.46
N HIS A 123 6.96 -2.65 1.83
CA HIS A 123 5.67 -2.01 1.60
C HIS A 123 5.18 -2.25 0.17
N PRO A 124 4.08 -2.97 -0.02
CA PRO A 124 3.42 -3.08 -1.33
C PRO A 124 2.75 -1.75 -1.69
N LEU A 125 3.13 -1.19 -2.85
CA LEU A 125 2.53 0.04 -3.38
C LEU A 125 1.16 -0.29 -3.98
N GLN A 126 0.19 -0.55 -3.11
CA GLN A 126 -1.15 -1.01 -3.48
C GLN A 126 -2.20 -0.63 -2.43
N THR A 127 -3.44 -0.51 -2.86
CA THR A 127 -4.61 -0.42 -1.97
C THR A 127 -5.25 -1.80 -1.76
N PHE A 128 -5.74 -2.06 -0.53
CA PHE A 128 -6.33 -3.35 -0.15
C PHE A 128 -7.80 -3.16 0.25
N PRO A 129 -8.73 -3.13 -0.72
CA PRO A 129 -10.16 -2.95 -0.43
C PRO A 129 -10.79 -4.16 0.26
N SER A 130 -10.23 -5.37 0.06
CA SER A 130 -10.71 -6.63 0.66
C SER A 130 -9.57 -7.48 1.20
N SER A 131 -9.91 -8.48 2.02
CA SER A 131 -8.95 -9.45 2.59
C SER A 131 -8.75 -10.70 1.72
N ASP A 132 -9.48 -10.83 0.63
CA ASP A 132 -9.77 -12.11 -0.05
C ASP A 132 -9.06 -12.29 -1.40
N SER A 133 -7.99 -11.53 -1.67
CA SER A 133 -7.38 -11.60 -3.00
C SER A 133 -5.86 -11.55 -2.97
N SER A 134 -5.23 -12.67 -3.27
CA SER A 134 -3.79 -12.76 -3.59
C SER A 134 -3.43 -11.98 -4.87
N THR A 135 -4.38 -11.82 -5.79
CA THR A 135 -4.16 -11.10 -7.04
C THR A 135 -3.89 -9.61 -6.85
N GLN A 136 -4.23 -9.05 -5.67
CA GLN A 136 -3.91 -7.66 -5.32
C GLN A 136 -2.40 -7.39 -5.23
N LEU A 137 -1.56 -8.41 -5.10
CA LEU A 137 -0.10 -8.28 -5.07
C LEU A 137 0.57 -8.51 -6.43
N LYS A 138 -0.17 -8.90 -7.47
CA LYS A 138 0.37 -9.06 -8.83
C LYS A 138 0.61 -7.70 -9.49
N ASN A 139 1.74 -7.57 -10.18
CA ASN A 139 2.20 -6.33 -10.83
C ASN A 139 2.39 -5.15 -9.85
N VAL A 140 2.58 -5.43 -8.55
CA VAL A 140 2.81 -4.42 -7.51
C VAL A 140 4.29 -4.16 -7.34
N SER A 141 4.65 -2.89 -7.16
CA SER A 141 6.00 -2.52 -6.74
C SER A 141 6.12 -2.56 -5.22
N PHE A 142 7.22 -3.11 -4.70
CA PHE A 142 7.49 -3.20 -3.27
C PHE A 142 8.65 -2.30 -2.88
N ALA A 143 8.38 -1.29 -2.05
CA ALA A 143 9.41 -0.46 -1.45
C ALA A 143 10.11 -1.25 -0.34
N THR A 144 11.40 -1.55 -0.54
CA THR A 144 12.16 -2.46 0.30
C THR A 144 13.34 -1.77 0.97
N GLU A 145 13.50 -1.99 2.27
CA GLU A 145 14.60 -1.47 3.08
C GLU A 145 15.09 -2.53 4.07
N SER A 146 16.39 -2.75 4.17
CA SER A 146 17.03 -3.52 5.22
C SER A 146 18.51 -3.18 5.30
N LEU A 147 19.08 -3.21 6.51
CA LEU A 147 20.53 -3.11 6.72
C LEU A 147 21.23 -4.46 6.54
N ASN A 148 20.50 -5.57 6.57
CA ASN A 148 21.02 -6.90 6.32
C ASN A 148 20.92 -7.23 4.82
N PRO A 149 22.05 -7.42 4.09
CA PRO A 149 22.02 -7.66 2.65
C PRO A 149 21.32 -8.96 2.25
N ALA A 150 21.42 -10.03 3.07
CA ALA A 150 20.78 -11.31 2.77
C ALA A 150 19.26 -11.19 2.88
N LEU A 151 18.76 -10.51 3.93
CA LEU A 151 17.34 -10.24 4.11
C LEU A 151 16.81 -9.33 2.99
N PHE A 152 17.55 -8.27 2.63
CA PHE A 152 17.19 -7.38 1.54
C PHE A 152 17.05 -8.14 0.21
N TYR A 153 18.03 -8.99 -0.12
CA TYR A 153 18.02 -9.77 -1.35
C TYR A 153 16.88 -10.80 -1.37
N TRP A 154 16.62 -11.45 -0.24
CA TRP A 154 15.50 -12.38 -0.12
C TRP A 154 14.14 -11.69 -0.33
N LEU A 155 13.94 -10.49 0.22
CA LEU A 155 12.73 -9.69 -0.01
C LEU A 155 12.56 -9.29 -1.48
N TRP A 156 13.67 -9.07 -2.17
CA TRP A 156 13.64 -8.79 -3.61
C TRP A 156 13.15 -9.99 -4.42
N ILE A 157 13.65 -11.17 -4.11
CA ILE A 157 13.17 -12.44 -4.69
C ILE A 157 11.69 -12.64 -4.35
N LEU A 158 11.31 -12.42 -3.10
CA LEU A 158 9.92 -12.54 -2.63
C LEU A 158 8.97 -11.65 -3.45
N ALA A 159 9.33 -10.39 -3.70
CA ALA A 159 8.51 -9.48 -4.53
C ALA A 159 8.29 -10.05 -5.94
N THR A 160 9.35 -10.61 -6.54
CA THR A 160 9.28 -11.26 -7.87
C THR A 160 8.39 -12.50 -7.84
N ASP A 161 8.54 -13.35 -6.82
CA ASP A 161 7.74 -14.57 -6.66
C ASP A 161 6.25 -14.28 -6.41
N LEU A 162 5.94 -13.12 -5.83
CA LEU A 162 4.57 -12.61 -5.68
C LEU A 162 3.99 -12.00 -6.98
N GLY A 163 4.79 -11.99 -8.06
CA GLY A 163 4.39 -11.45 -9.36
C GLY A 163 4.54 -9.95 -9.48
N GLY A 164 5.34 -9.33 -8.63
CA GLY A 164 5.64 -7.89 -8.62
C GLY A 164 7.10 -7.58 -8.88
N SER A 165 7.53 -6.40 -8.47
CA SER A 165 8.92 -5.95 -8.52
C SER A 165 9.30 -5.25 -7.22
N ALA A 166 10.60 -5.22 -6.88
CA ALA A 166 11.08 -4.46 -5.73
C ALA A 166 11.92 -3.27 -6.16
N PHE A 167 11.97 -2.25 -5.33
CA PHE A 167 12.93 -1.17 -5.42
C PHE A 167 13.42 -0.78 -4.03
N LYS A 168 14.65 -0.29 -3.97
CA LYS A 168 15.25 0.16 -2.72
C LYS A 168 14.69 1.52 -2.32
N ILE A 169 14.41 1.67 -1.02
CA ILE A 169 14.09 2.95 -0.40
C ILE A 169 14.91 3.09 0.89
N GLU A 170 15.19 4.32 1.29
CA GLU A 170 15.80 4.65 2.58
C GLU A 170 14.78 5.30 3.49
N SER A 171 14.96 5.16 4.81
CA SER A 171 14.03 5.72 5.81
C SER A 171 13.77 7.22 5.60
N SER A 172 14.77 8.00 5.18
CA SER A 172 14.65 9.43 4.90
C SER A 172 13.74 9.76 3.70
N GLN A 173 13.54 8.81 2.79
CA GLN A 173 12.75 8.98 1.56
C GLN A 173 11.28 8.55 1.73
N ARG A 174 10.96 7.81 2.79
CA ARG A 174 9.64 7.18 2.97
C ARG A 174 8.48 8.17 3.00
N ALA A 175 8.64 9.34 3.63
CA ALA A 175 7.58 10.34 3.71
C ALA A 175 7.18 10.85 2.31
N ALA A 176 8.16 11.22 1.47
CA ALA A 176 7.90 11.68 0.10
C ALA A 176 7.32 10.57 -0.78
N TYR A 177 7.89 9.37 -0.69
CA TYR A 177 7.37 8.19 -1.38
C TYR A 177 5.91 7.90 -1.02
N HIS A 178 5.59 7.83 0.28
CA HIS A 178 4.24 7.52 0.72
C HIS A 178 3.24 8.64 0.37
N ALA A 179 3.66 9.90 0.46
CA ALA A 179 2.83 11.03 0.01
C ALA A 179 2.47 10.91 -1.48
N SER A 180 3.42 10.51 -2.35
CA SER A 180 3.13 10.28 -3.77
C SER A 180 2.13 9.14 -4.00
N ALA A 181 2.24 8.04 -3.22
CA ALA A 181 1.29 6.94 -3.26
C ALA A 181 -0.13 7.38 -2.82
N VAL A 182 -0.23 8.18 -1.76
CA VAL A 182 -1.50 8.73 -1.27
C VAL A 182 -2.12 9.67 -2.32
N MET A 183 -1.30 10.48 -3.01
CA MET A 183 -1.79 11.32 -4.11
C MET A 183 -2.39 10.48 -5.24
N ALA A 184 -1.74 9.41 -5.64
CA ALA A 184 -2.19 8.55 -6.72
C ALA A 184 -3.36 7.62 -6.35
N CYS A 185 -3.70 7.48 -5.07
CA CYS A 185 -4.74 6.58 -4.57
C CYS A 185 -5.84 7.32 -3.80
N GLY A 186 -5.63 7.63 -2.54
CA GLY A 186 -6.67 8.20 -1.65
C GLY A 186 -7.11 9.60 -2.08
N LEU A 187 -6.16 10.46 -2.46
CA LEU A 187 -6.49 11.82 -2.92
C LEU A 187 -7.15 11.83 -4.31
N LEU A 188 -6.78 10.91 -5.20
CA LEU A 188 -7.49 10.72 -6.47
C LEU A 188 -8.95 10.33 -6.23
N ALA A 189 -9.23 9.44 -5.28
CA ALA A 189 -10.60 9.08 -4.92
C ALA A 189 -11.36 10.29 -4.34
N GLY A 190 -10.73 11.09 -3.46
CA GLY A 190 -11.28 12.33 -2.93
C GLY A 190 -11.61 13.35 -4.03
N LEU A 191 -10.67 13.59 -4.93
CA LEU A 191 -10.86 14.46 -6.10
C LEU A 191 -12.04 14.00 -6.96
N THR A 192 -12.15 12.69 -7.19
CA THR A 192 -13.28 12.12 -7.95
C THR A 192 -14.61 12.32 -7.23
N GLY A 193 -14.61 12.26 -5.89
CA GLY A 193 -15.78 12.58 -5.07
C GLY A 193 -16.22 14.03 -5.25
N LEU A 194 -15.31 15.00 -5.18
CA LEU A 194 -15.60 16.41 -5.46
C LEU A 194 -16.17 16.62 -6.87
N ALA A 195 -15.56 16.00 -7.88
CA ALA A 195 -16.05 16.05 -9.25
C ALA A 195 -17.48 15.48 -9.39
N ALA A 196 -17.81 14.40 -8.67
CA ALA A 196 -19.14 13.81 -8.68
C ALA A 196 -20.20 14.70 -8.01
N GLU A 197 -19.83 15.45 -6.96
CA GLU A 197 -20.73 16.38 -6.27
C GLU A 197 -21.15 17.57 -7.15
N MET A 198 -20.31 17.97 -8.11
CA MET A 198 -20.65 19.00 -9.09
C MET A 198 -21.83 18.62 -10.02
N TRP A 199 -22.29 17.38 -10.01
CA TRP A 199 -23.44 16.93 -10.81
C TRP A 199 -24.79 17.15 -10.11
N LYS A 200 -24.78 17.55 -8.83
CA LYS A 200 -25.99 17.82 -8.05
C LYS A 200 -26.93 18.83 -8.71
N PRO A 201 -26.46 19.97 -9.29
CA PRO A 201 -27.35 20.90 -10.02
C PRO A 201 -27.99 20.29 -11.25
N LEU A 202 -27.46 19.18 -11.80
CA LEU A 202 -28.04 18.43 -12.90
C LEU A 202 -29.13 17.45 -12.45
N GLY A 203 -29.44 17.37 -11.15
CA GLY A 203 -30.36 16.39 -10.58
C GLY A 203 -29.82 14.96 -10.51
N ILE A 204 -28.49 14.79 -10.61
CA ILE A 204 -27.81 13.49 -10.58
C ILE A 204 -27.12 13.37 -9.22
N ASP A 205 -27.42 12.30 -8.48
CA ASP A 205 -26.76 12.03 -7.20
C ASP A 205 -25.28 11.61 -7.39
N ARG A 206 -24.50 11.71 -6.29
CA ARG A 206 -23.07 11.45 -6.30
C ARG A 206 -22.70 10.05 -6.79
N ASP A 207 -23.47 9.03 -6.39
CA ASP A 207 -23.14 7.66 -6.75
C ASP A 207 -23.39 7.37 -8.22
N ASP A 208 -24.44 7.96 -8.80
CA ASP A 208 -24.72 7.87 -10.23
C ASP A 208 -23.77 8.73 -11.07
N ALA A 209 -23.37 9.90 -10.57
CA ALA A 209 -22.31 10.71 -11.19
C ALA A 209 -20.98 9.95 -11.20
N LEU A 210 -20.61 9.31 -10.08
CA LEU A 210 -19.40 8.50 -9.98
C LEU A 210 -19.38 7.37 -11.02
N LYS A 211 -20.49 6.63 -11.20
CA LYS A 211 -20.60 5.58 -12.24
C LYS A 211 -20.32 6.12 -13.65
N LYS A 212 -20.71 7.37 -13.92
CA LYS A 212 -20.48 8.03 -15.22
C LYS A 212 -19.04 8.54 -15.39
N LEU A 213 -18.38 8.94 -14.29
CA LEU A 213 -17.01 9.42 -14.29
C LEU A 213 -15.96 8.30 -14.35
N ILE A 214 -16.26 7.10 -13.81
CA ILE A 214 -15.32 5.95 -13.82
C ILE A 214 -14.76 5.61 -15.20
N PRO A 215 -15.55 5.55 -16.30
CA PRO A 215 -15.00 5.29 -17.64
C PRO A 215 -13.99 6.37 -18.08
N LEU A 216 -14.25 7.64 -17.76
CA LEU A 216 -13.33 8.75 -18.06
C LEU A 216 -12.01 8.61 -17.28
N LEU A 217 -12.07 8.25 -16.00
CA LEU A 217 -10.88 8.00 -15.18
C LEU A 217 -10.04 6.85 -15.74
N ARG A 218 -10.66 5.76 -16.15
CA ARG A 218 -9.96 4.63 -16.78
C ARG A 218 -9.24 5.05 -18.05
N ALA A 219 -9.92 5.77 -18.93
CA ALA A 219 -9.31 6.29 -20.15
C ALA A 219 -8.14 7.26 -19.87
N THR A 220 -8.18 8.00 -18.76
CA THR A 220 -7.07 8.85 -18.32
C THR A 220 -5.87 8.03 -17.87
N ILE A 221 -6.12 6.95 -17.10
CA ILE A 221 -5.06 6.02 -16.66
C ILE A 221 -4.43 5.31 -17.86
N ASP A 222 -5.26 4.83 -18.80
CA ASP A 222 -4.78 4.18 -20.03
C ASP A 222 -3.90 5.15 -20.85
N ALA A 223 -4.30 6.42 -20.95
CA ALA A 223 -3.51 7.44 -21.64
C ALA A 223 -2.17 7.74 -20.93
N LEU A 224 -2.13 7.70 -19.60
CA LEU A 224 -0.89 7.84 -18.82
C LEU A 224 0.05 6.66 -19.05
N ASP A 225 -0.48 5.44 -19.12
CA ASP A 225 0.29 4.22 -19.39
C ASP A 225 0.85 4.20 -20.82
N GLU A 226 0.04 4.58 -21.81
CA GLU A 226 0.41 4.55 -23.23
C GLU A 226 1.35 5.69 -23.65
N LYS A 227 1.09 6.93 -23.17
CA LYS A 227 1.74 8.14 -23.67
C LYS A 227 2.74 8.74 -22.69
N GLY A 228 2.63 8.42 -21.38
CA GLY A 228 3.40 9.07 -20.34
C GLY A 228 3.10 10.58 -20.21
N LEU A 229 3.92 11.23 -19.37
CA LEU A 229 3.90 12.68 -19.20
C LEU A 229 4.96 13.35 -20.09
N PRO A 230 4.70 14.57 -20.61
CA PRO A 230 3.49 15.37 -20.44
C PRO A 230 2.36 15.02 -21.40
N SER A 231 2.56 14.12 -22.34
CA SER A 231 1.66 13.87 -23.50
C SER A 231 0.22 13.44 -23.13
N ALA A 232 0.05 12.82 -21.94
CA ALA A 232 -1.28 12.42 -21.47
C ALA A 232 -2.11 13.57 -20.89
N ILE A 233 -1.47 14.73 -20.60
CA ILE A 233 -2.19 15.89 -20.03
C ILE A 233 -2.96 16.60 -21.12
N THR A 234 -4.27 16.75 -20.90
CA THR A 234 -5.19 17.45 -21.81
C THR A 234 -6.05 18.43 -21.02
N GLY A 235 -6.75 19.32 -21.70
CA GLY A 235 -7.70 20.23 -21.03
C GLY A 235 -7.56 21.68 -21.48
N PRO A 236 -8.49 22.58 -21.06
CA PRO A 236 -8.50 23.97 -21.46
C PRO A 236 -7.27 24.73 -20.98
N TYR A 237 -6.74 24.41 -19.78
CA TYR A 237 -5.55 25.05 -19.20
C TYR A 237 -4.29 24.78 -20.05
N VAL A 238 -4.16 23.61 -20.66
CA VAL A 238 -3.00 23.28 -21.56
C VAL A 238 -3.09 24.06 -22.88
N ARG A 239 -4.31 24.26 -23.39
CA ARG A 239 -4.56 24.99 -24.65
C ARG A 239 -4.64 26.51 -24.47
N GLY A 240 -4.61 27.00 -23.22
CA GLY A 240 -4.75 28.44 -22.91
C GLY A 240 -6.16 28.98 -23.19
N ASP A 241 -7.19 28.14 -23.05
CA ASP A 241 -8.60 28.49 -23.25
C ASP A 241 -9.13 29.22 -22.02
N VAL A 242 -8.89 30.53 -21.97
CA VAL A 242 -9.15 31.38 -20.81
C VAL A 242 -10.65 31.44 -20.48
N GLU A 243 -11.52 31.59 -21.49
CA GLU A 243 -12.97 31.68 -21.27
C GLU A 243 -13.53 30.43 -20.60
N THR A 244 -13.09 29.25 -21.05
CA THR A 244 -13.47 27.98 -20.43
C THR A 244 -12.93 27.85 -19.00
N ILE A 245 -11.70 28.30 -18.75
CA ILE A 245 -11.09 28.26 -17.40
C ILE A 245 -11.86 29.18 -16.45
N GLU A 246 -12.21 30.39 -16.85
CA GLU A 246 -12.99 31.32 -16.02
C GLU A 246 -14.37 30.75 -15.67
N ALA A 247 -15.08 30.17 -16.65
CA ALA A 247 -16.36 29.50 -16.42
C ALA A 247 -16.23 28.30 -15.44
N HIS A 248 -15.13 27.53 -15.53
CA HIS A 248 -14.87 26.45 -14.59
C HIS A 248 -14.56 26.93 -13.17
N LEU A 249 -13.82 28.04 -13.03
CA LEU A 249 -13.52 28.62 -11.72
C LEU A 249 -14.79 29.13 -11.03
N GLU A 250 -15.71 29.78 -11.80
CA GLU A 250 -17.01 30.20 -11.29
C GLU A 250 -17.84 28.98 -10.85
N ALA A 251 -18.02 27.99 -11.71
CA ALA A 251 -18.80 26.79 -11.41
C ALA A 251 -18.25 25.98 -10.21
N THR A 252 -16.92 25.92 -10.03
CA THR A 252 -16.31 25.25 -8.89
C THR A 252 -16.47 26.05 -7.60
N SER A 253 -16.40 27.39 -7.67
CA SER A 253 -16.66 28.29 -6.54
C SER A 253 -18.11 28.22 -6.07
N ASP A 254 -19.06 28.14 -6.99
CA ASP A 254 -20.49 27.98 -6.68
C ASP A 254 -20.80 26.62 -6.03
N ASN A 255 -19.97 25.60 -6.28
CA ASN A 255 -20.15 24.29 -5.66
C ASN A 255 -19.64 24.24 -4.21
N SER A 256 -18.34 24.49 -3.98
CA SER A 256 -17.74 24.61 -2.64
C SER A 256 -16.32 25.19 -2.71
N GLU A 257 -15.85 25.73 -1.58
CA GLU A 257 -14.47 26.23 -1.44
C GLU A 257 -13.44 25.12 -1.70
N GLU A 258 -13.70 23.90 -1.18
CA GLU A 258 -12.81 22.75 -1.38
C GLU A 258 -12.69 22.36 -2.86
N THR A 259 -13.81 22.39 -3.60
CA THR A 259 -13.82 22.08 -5.04
C THR A 259 -13.06 23.14 -5.83
N PHE A 260 -13.27 24.43 -5.52
CA PHE A 260 -12.56 25.54 -6.14
C PHE A 260 -11.04 25.44 -5.92
N GLU A 261 -10.60 25.28 -4.68
CA GLU A 261 -9.18 25.21 -4.35
C GLU A 261 -8.51 23.98 -4.96
N ALA A 262 -9.17 22.82 -4.96
CA ALA A 262 -8.68 21.61 -5.61
C ALA A 262 -8.53 21.82 -7.12
N TYR A 263 -9.54 22.38 -7.79
CA TYR A 263 -9.49 22.65 -9.22
C TYR A 263 -8.34 23.63 -9.55
N ARG A 264 -8.25 24.73 -8.85
CA ARG A 264 -7.26 25.79 -9.06
C ARG A 264 -5.83 25.27 -8.89
N ALA A 265 -5.57 24.53 -7.82
CA ALA A 265 -4.24 23.96 -7.53
C ALA A 265 -3.82 22.93 -8.59
N LEU A 266 -4.73 22.01 -8.94
CA LEU A 266 -4.43 20.95 -9.92
C LEU A 266 -4.32 21.49 -11.34
N ALA A 267 -5.13 22.46 -11.74
CA ALA A 267 -4.99 23.10 -13.05
C ALA A 267 -3.63 23.80 -13.19
N GLY A 268 -3.18 24.51 -12.15
CA GLY A 268 -1.85 25.13 -12.12
C GLY A 268 -0.70 24.12 -12.19
N ALA A 269 -0.77 23.04 -11.39
CA ALA A 269 0.21 21.97 -11.41
C ALA A 269 0.25 21.24 -12.76
N SER A 270 -0.91 20.94 -13.36
CA SER A 270 -1.00 20.27 -14.66
C SER A 270 -0.42 21.14 -15.78
N LEU A 271 -0.65 22.46 -15.74
CA LEU A 271 -0.06 23.39 -16.70
C LEU A 271 1.48 23.43 -16.58
N HIS A 272 2.02 23.35 -15.34
CA HIS A 272 3.46 23.31 -15.12
C HIS A 272 4.08 22.05 -15.76
N ILE A 273 3.52 20.86 -15.45
CA ILE A 273 3.99 19.58 -16.01
C ILE A 273 3.87 19.53 -17.54
N ALA A 274 2.79 20.11 -18.08
CA ALA A 274 2.56 20.10 -19.54
C ALA A 274 3.55 20.98 -20.32
N LYS A 275 4.35 21.82 -19.66
CA LYS A 275 5.37 22.69 -20.27
C LYS A 275 6.77 22.08 -20.23
N GLU A 276 6.95 20.98 -19.51
CA GLU A 276 8.22 20.24 -19.49
C GLU A 276 8.38 19.37 -20.76
#